data_9d753121a0d1161d6be4f81031791ddd
#
_entry.id   9d753121a0d1161d6be4f81031791ddd
#
_cell.length_a   1.000
_cell.length_b   1.000
_cell.length_c   1.000
_cell.angle_alpha   90.00
_cell.angle_beta   90.00
_cell.angle_gamma   90.00
#
_symmetry.space_group_name_H-M   'P 1'
#
loop_
_entity.id
_entity.type
_entity.pdbx_description
1 polymer ?
#
loop_
_entity_poly.entity_id
_entity_poly.type
_entity_poly.pdbx_seq_one_letter_code
_entity_poly.pdbx_strand_id
1 'polypeptide(L)'
;MEPVPLCSGEVIVTVEHPSQMMSVDWNTCRASAIVVPDAMSIPAVKSHAGGRPVGMLVNADGWNPEEDIGAEWPSERLIGRFKNIVSRATHEEADFIYLRMRQNLHVLRAAVLAVTDQCGLGILVEIPVDEDRRTADNSSALAVMGILQRIGVAGVILAGEPADVDDAIEELAPYANVALGVSVEPHELDQMQHLESVEFYHTSEEDNIERILRRVPVCDGANEPEADEDYILAPVGEHVHFVDATIDISDPIDLEDHFGEKLLELEDQWSGALKLEISTPYDVQLLAENQVMLNRPVCLEAEDPELLEEALRVFDGIALYDGTWELDEDTLDYFRRHYGMVSL
;
A
#
# COMPACT_ATOMS: atom_id res chain seq x y z
N MET A 1 -9.07 -12.78 6.45
CA MET A 1 -8.43 -11.67 7.18
C MET A 1 -9.52 -11.03 8.00
N GLU A 2 -9.44 -11.07 9.32
CA GLU A 2 -10.38 -10.26 10.10
C GLU A 2 -9.89 -8.81 9.99
N PRO A 3 -10.74 -7.89 9.50
CA PRO A 3 -10.34 -6.49 9.42
C PRO A 3 -9.99 -5.98 10.82
N VAL A 4 -8.93 -5.18 10.94
CA VAL A 4 -8.73 -4.37 12.13
C VAL A 4 -10.00 -3.52 12.22
N PRO A 5 -10.84 -3.64 13.26
CA PRO A 5 -12.05 -2.86 13.35
C PRO A 5 -11.65 -1.41 13.68
N LEU A 6 -11.32 -0.65 12.63
CA LEU A 6 -11.16 0.79 12.74
C LEU A 6 -12.55 1.39 12.57
N CYS A 7 -13.09 1.90 13.65
CA CYS A 7 -14.32 2.67 13.62
C CYS A 7 -13.97 4.15 13.42
N SER A 8 -14.83 4.91 12.79
CA SER A 8 -14.60 6.32 12.53
C SER A 8 -14.36 7.11 13.83
N GLY A 9 -13.41 8.04 13.79
CA GLY A 9 -13.01 8.86 14.93
C GLY A 9 -12.02 8.18 15.90
N GLU A 10 -11.41 7.06 15.51
CA GLU A 10 -10.41 6.37 16.34
C GLU A 10 -9.03 7.02 16.25
N VAL A 11 -8.29 6.95 17.35
CA VAL A 11 -6.92 7.47 17.42
C VAL A 11 -5.94 6.33 17.68
N ILE A 12 -4.99 6.19 16.77
CA ILE A 12 -3.86 5.27 16.90
C ILE A 12 -2.67 6.05 17.44
N VAL A 13 -1.99 5.52 18.44
CA VAL A 13 -0.78 6.13 18.98
C VAL A 13 0.44 5.26 18.72
N THR A 14 1.49 5.86 18.17
CA THR A 14 2.81 5.23 18.11
C THR A 14 3.61 5.61 19.34
N VAL A 15 4.12 4.60 20.03
CA VAL A 15 5.01 4.76 21.18
C VAL A 15 6.45 4.56 20.71
N GLU A 16 7.18 5.64 20.57
CA GLU A 16 8.55 5.59 20.03
C GLU A 16 9.58 5.01 21.03
N HIS A 17 9.30 5.09 22.32
CA HIS A 17 10.22 4.60 23.35
C HIS A 17 9.51 3.75 24.40
N PRO A 18 10.05 2.56 24.75
CA PRO A 18 9.46 1.71 25.80
C PRO A 18 9.25 2.43 27.15
N SER A 19 10.03 3.47 27.45
CA SER A 19 9.88 4.27 28.68
C SER A 19 8.61 5.16 28.68
N GLN A 20 8.13 5.62 27.53
CA GLN A 20 6.88 6.36 27.41
C GLN A 20 5.69 5.49 27.81
N MET A 21 5.75 4.21 27.48
CA MET A 21 4.71 3.24 27.79
C MET A 21 4.48 3.02 29.29
N MET A 22 5.54 3.16 30.08
CA MET A 22 5.47 3.02 31.53
C MET A 22 4.86 4.25 32.20
N SER A 23 4.83 5.40 31.52
CA SER A 23 4.27 6.67 32.02
C SER A 23 2.79 6.85 31.65
N VAL A 24 2.29 6.15 30.66
CA VAL A 24 0.89 6.26 30.21
C VAL A 24 -0.03 5.45 31.13
N ASP A 25 -1.04 6.06 31.67
CA ASP A 25 -2.15 5.33 32.29
C ASP A 25 -3.12 4.83 31.17
N TRP A 26 -2.83 3.67 30.64
CA TRP A 26 -3.65 3.04 29.59
C TRP A 26 -5.10 2.78 29.99
N ASN A 27 -5.43 2.79 31.28
CA ASN A 27 -6.83 2.66 31.72
C ASN A 27 -7.63 3.93 31.46
N THR A 28 -6.98 5.08 31.45
CA THR A 28 -7.59 6.39 31.16
C THR A 28 -7.32 6.88 29.73
N CYS A 29 -6.29 6.37 29.07
CA CYS A 29 -5.97 6.70 27.68
C CYS A 29 -7.09 6.22 26.75
N ARG A 30 -7.50 7.07 25.82
CA ARG A 30 -8.58 6.80 24.86
C ARG A 30 -8.06 6.40 23.46
N ALA A 31 -6.78 6.03 23.33
CA ALA A 31 -6.28 5.42 22.09
C ALA A 31 -7.05 4.14 21.78
N SER A 32 -7.37 3.95 20.52
CA SER A 32 -8.07 2.75 20.03
C SER A 32 -7.09 1.61 19.75
N ALA A 33 -5.86 1.95 19.30
CA ALA A 33 -4.79 1.00 19.06
C ALA A 33 -3.43 1.61 19.40
N ILE A 34 -2.44 0.75 19.59
CA ILE A 34 -1.08 1.14 19.98
C ILE A 34 -0.10 0.54 18.98
N VAL A 35 0.85 1.34 18.51
CA VAL A 35 1.94 0.90 17.64
C VAL A 35 3.25 0.95 18.39
N VAL A 36 4.03 -0.13 18.33
CA VAL A 36 5.34 -0.22 18.99
C VAL A 36 6.47 -0.32 17.97
N PRO A 37 7.69 0.17 18.29
CA PRO A 37 8.78 0.23 17.32
C PRO A 37 9.41 -1.12 17.00
N ASP A 38 9.22 -2.13 17.82
CA ASP A 38 9.85 -3.44 17.66
C ASP A 38 9.01 -4.57 18.31
N ALA A 39 9.24 -5.80 17.83
CA ALA A 39 8.50 -6.97 18.30
C ALA A 39 8.70 -7.27 19.79
N MET A 40 9.89 -6.99 20.36
CA MET A 40 10.19 -7.28 21.77
C MET A 40 9.35 -6.41 22.73
N SER A 41 8.87 -5.28 22.25
CA SER A 41 8.02 -4.37 23.01
C SER A 41 6.56 -4.83 23.09
N ILE A 42 6.10 -5.71 22.19
CA ILE A 42 4.70 -6.14 22.10
C ILE A 42 4.18 -6.77 23.40
N PRO A 43 4.84 -7.79 24.00
CA PRO A 43 4.30 -8.43 25.21
C PRO A 43 4.17 -7.47 26.39
N ALA A 44 5.14 -6.58 26.55
CA ALA A 44 5.12 -5.57 27.62
C ALA A 44 3.95 -4.61 27.45
N VAL A 45 3.67 -4.16 26.22
CA VAL A 45 2.55 -3.26 25.91
C VAL A 45 1.22 -3.97 26.08
N LYS A 46 1.07 -5.16 25.51
CA LYS A 46 -0.17 -5.94 25.63
C LYS A 46 -0.59 -6.16 27.07
N SER A 47 0.39 -6.39 27.97
CA SER A 47 0.10 -6.57 29.40
C SER A 47 -0.53 -5.34 30.07
N HIS A 48 -0.38 -4.14 29.49
CA HIS A 48 -0.88 -2.87 30.02
C HIS A 48 -1.95 -2.22 29.12
N ALA A 49 -2.08 -2.64 27.87
CA ALA A 49 -2.94 -2.02 26.86
C ALA A 49 -4.46 -2.11 27.14
N GLY A 50 -4.87 -2.84 28.18
CA GLY A 50 -6.30 -2.97 28.53
C GLY A 50 -7.14 -3.65 27.44
N GLY A 51 -6.55 -4.57 26.66
CA GLY A 51 -7.21 -5.30 25.58
C GLY A 51 -7.23 -4.56 24.22
N ARG A 52 -6.56 -3.43 24.11
CA ARG A 52 -6.43 -2.73 22.84
C ARG A 52 -5.49 -3.48 21.89
N PRO A 53 -5.74 -3.42 20.57
CA PRO A 53 -4.82 -3.96 19.58
C PRO A 53 -3.44 -3.31 19.67
N VAL A 54 -2.39 -4.14 19.54
CA VAL A 54 -0.99 -3.70 19.55
C VAL A 54 -0.34 -4.12 18.25
N GLY A 55 0.03 -3.14 17.43
CA GLY A 55 0.71 -3.34 16.16
C GLY A 55 2.21 -3.06 16.26
N MET A 56 2.96 -3.55 15.28
CA MET A 56 4.38 -3.28 15.14
C MET A 56 4.65 -2.32 13.99
N LEU A 57 5.45 -1.28 14.26
CA LEU A 57 5.98 -0.40 13.22
C LEU A 57 7.06 -1.13 12.40
N VAL A 58 6.91 -1.11 11.09
CA VAL A 58 7.92 -1.54 10.14
C VAL A 58 8.18 -0.42 9.16
N ASN A 59 9.41 0.10 9.15
CA ASN A 59 9.80 1.05 8.13
C ASN A 59 10.06 0.30 6.82
N ALA A 60 9.38 0.70 5.76
CA ALA A 60 9.64 0.23 4.41
C ALA A 60 10.84 0.98 3.83
N ASP A 61 12.02 0.67 4.35
CA ASP A 61 13.30 1.27 4.00
C ASP A 61 14.41 0.22 3.85
N GLY A 62 15.59 0.69 3.52
CA GLY A 62 16.82 -0.11 3.62
C GLY A 62 17.12 -0.98 2.41
N TRP A 63 16.57 -0.65 1.23
CA TRP A 63 17.11 -1.12 -0.02
C TRP A 63 18.23 -0.17 -0.47
N ASN A 64 19.43 -0.70 -0.68
CA ASN A 64 20.54 0.03 -1.26
C ASN A 64 20.93 -0.65 -2.58
N PRO A 65 20.61 -0.05 -3.75
CA PRO A 65 20.92 -0.66 -5.03
C PRO A 65 22.42 -0.90 -5.25
N GLU A 66 23.29 -0.15 -4.57
CA GLU A 66 24.74 -0.29 -4.69
C GLU A 66 25.30 -1.51 -3.90
N GLU A 67 24.64 -1.90 -2.82
CA GLU A 67 25.02 -3.05 -1.99
C GLU A 67 24.49 -4.38 -2.54
N ASP A 68 23.46 -4.32 -3.37
CA ASP A 68 22.72 -5.48 -3.88
C ASP A 68 23.12 -5.89 -5.31
N ILE A 69 24.25 -5.40 -5.82
CA ILE A 69 24.79 -5.77 -7.13
C ILE A 69 25.14 -7.27 -7.15
N GLY A 70 24.35 -8.06 -7.88
CA GLY A 70 24.72 -9.41 -8.30
C GLY A 70 24.01 -10.60 -7.66
N ALA A 71 22.87 -10.42 -7.04
CA ALA A 71 22.05 -11.52 -6.53
C ALA A 71 20.61 -11.40 -6.99
N GLU A 72 19.93 -12.56 -7.02
CA GLU A 72 18.49 -12.77 -7.23
C GLU A 72 17.61 -11.50 -7.22
N TRP A 73 16.55 -11.51 -7.95
CA TRP A 73 15.52 -10.44 -8.10
C TRP A 73 15.43 -9.52 -6.87
N PRO A 74 15.57 -8.21 -7.00
CA PRO A 74 15.48 -7.28 -5.88
C PRO A 74 14.20 -7.47 -5.06
N SER A 75 13.07 -7.76 -5.72
CA SER A 75 11.76 -7.97 -5.11
C SER A 75 11.72 -9.18 -4.17
N GLU A 76 12.18 -10.35 -4.60
CA GLU A 76 12.20 -11.58 -3.77
C GLU A 76 13.08 -11.41 -2.53
N ARG A 77 14.20 -10.73 -2.69
CA ARG A 77 15.11 -10.46 -1.57
C ARG A 77 14.50 -9.49 -0.57
N LEU A 78 13.81 -8.46 -1.06
CA LEU A 78 13.07 -7.52 -0.22
C LEU A 78 11.93 -8.23 0.52
N ILE A 79 11.13 -9.02 -0.19
CA ILE A 79 10.04 -9.80 0.41
C ILE A 79 10.61 -10.74 1.49
N GLY A 80 11.68 -11.49 1.20
CA GLY A 80 12.34 -12.37 2.16
C GLY A 80 12.86 -11.64 3.40
N ARG A 81 13.41 -10.44 3.24
CA ARG A 81 13.83 -9.59 4.35
C ARG A 81 12.66 -9.16 5.22
N PHE A 82 11.58 -8.65 4.61
CA PHE A 82 10.40 -8.24 5.36
C PHE A 82 9.68 -9.43 6.00
N LYS A 83 9.63 -10.60 5.37
CA LYS A 83 9.13 -11.84 5.99
C LYS A 83 9.86 -12.15 7.31
N ASN A 84 11.18 -11.98 7.35
CA ASN A 84 11.96 -12.19 8.58
C ASN A 84 11.62 -11.16 9.68
N ILE A 85 11.29 -9.91 9.31
CA ILE A 85 10.87 -8.89 10.27
C ILE A 85 9.48 -9.20 10.81
N VAL A 86 8.54 -9.49 9.91
CA VAL A 86 7.13 -9.76 10.24
C VAL A 86 6.96 -11.05 11.03
N SER A 87 7.78 -12.09 10.77
CA SER A 87 7.73 -13.35 11.54
C SER A 87 7.99 -13.12 13.03
N ARG A 88 8.79 -12.13 13.39
CA ARG A 88 9.01 -11.77 14.81
C ARG A 88 7.77 -11.12 15.41
N ALA A 89 7.10 -10.23 14.68
CA ALA A 89 5.85 -9.63 15.13
C ALA A 89 4.77 -10.69 15.36
N THR A 90 4.64 -11.66 14.44
CA THR A 90 3.70 -12.78 14.56
C THR A 90 4.04 -13.67 15.76
N HIS A 91 5.33 -13.92 16.01
CA HIS A 91 5.78 -14.71 17.16
C HIS A 91 5.42 -14.06 18.50
N GLU A 92 5.52 -12.75 18.58
CA GLU A 92 5.16 -11.94 19.76
C GLU A 92 3.66 -11.51 19.75
N GLU A 93 2.86 -12.15 18.89
CA GLU A 93 1.40 -11.99 18.82
C GLU A 93 0.96 -10.52 18.52
N ALA A 94 1.62 -9.83 17.59
CA ALA A 94 1.10 -8.56 17.09
C ALA A 94 -0.32 -8.72 16.53
N ASP A 95 -1.16 -7.72 16.71
CA ASP A 95 -2.54 -7.73 16.21
C ASP A 95 -2.64 -7.17 14.79
N PHE A 96 -1.70 -6.31 14.40
CA PHE A 96 -1.58 -5.72 13.05
C PHE A 96 -0.14 -5.25 12.77
N ILE A 97 0.13 -4.92 11.52
CA ILE A 97 1.39 -4.29 11.08
C ILE A 97 1.13 -2.86 10.63
N TYR A 98 1.94 -1.94 11.12
CA TYR A 98 1.97 -0.55 10.68
C TYR A 98 3.20 -0.33 9.81
N LEU A 99 3.01 -0.23 8.49
CA LEU A 99 4.08 0.05 7.55
C LEU A 99 4.22 1.55 7.36
N ARG A 100 5.44 2.03 7.38
CA ARG A 100 5.74 3.43 7.05
C ARG A 100 6.59 3.49 5.80
N MET A 101 6.08 4.13 4.75
CA MET A 101 6.83 4.36 3.53
C MET A 101 8.00 5.32 3.80
N ARG A 102 9.21 4.88 3.45
CA ARG A 102 10.44 5.66 3.66
C ARG A 102 11.26 5.88 2.38
N GLN A 103 11.03 5.08 1.36
CA GLN A 103 11.75 5.16 0.10
C GLN A 103 10.77 5.25 -1.07
N ASN A 104 10.40 4.14 -1.66
CA ASN A 104 9.60 4.10 -2.86
C ASN A 104 8.49 3.04 -2.78
N LEU A 105 7.60 3.11 -3.76
CA LEU A 105 6.47 2.20 -3.90
C LEU A 105 6.92 0.73 -3.99
N HIS A 106 8.01 0.44 -4.72
CA HIS A 106 8.53 -0.92 -4.88
C HIS A 106 8.87 -1.57 -3.53
N VAL A 107 9.61 -0.85 -2.67
CA VAL A 107 9.96 -1.34 -1.32
C VAL A 107 8.73 -1.48 -0.44
N LEU A 108 7.80 -0.53 -0.51
CA LEU A 108 6.55 -0.59 0.24
C LEU A 108 5.69 -1.79 -0.18
N ARG A 109 5.54 -2.00 -1.49
CA ARG A 109 4.79 -3.12 -2.05
C ARG A 109 5.39 -4.46 -1.63
N ALA A 110 6.72 -4.60 -1.70
CA ALA A 110 7.42 -5.79 -1.22
C ALA A 110 7.17 -6.06 0.29
N ALA A 111 7.10 -5.00 1.10
CA ALA A 111 6.76 -5.13 2.52
C ALA A 111 5.30 -5.61 2.73
N VAL A 112 4.34 -5.08 1.97
CA VAL A 112 2.93 -5.51 2.02
C VAL A 112 2.81 -6.98 1.62
N LEU A 113 3.41 -7.40 0.50
CA LEU A 113 3.41 -8.79 0.05
C LEU A 113 4.03 -9.73 1.09
N ALA A 114 5.12 -9.29 1.75
CA ALA A 114 5.73 -10.09 2.81
C ALA A 114 4.79 -10.31 4.01
N VAL A 115 3.99 -9.31 4.40
CA VAL A 115 2.98 -9.45 5.47
C VAL A 115 1.88 -10.40 5.02
N THR A 116 1.37 -10.22 3.81
CA THR A 116 0.29 -11.04 3.24
C THR A 116 0.71 -12.51 3.11
N ASP A 117 1.93 -12.78 2.64
CA ASP A 117 2.48 -14.13 2.51
C ASP A 117 2.74 -14.82 3.85
N GLN A 118 3.19 -14.06 4.87
CA GLN A 118 3.67 -14.62 6.13
C GLN A 118 2.57 -14.81 7.16
N CYS A 119 1.61 -13.89 7.20
CA CYS A 119 0.56 -13.89 8.22
C CYS A 119 -0.67 -13.11 7.72
N GLY A 120 -1.84 -13.48 8.16
CA GLY A 120 -3.08 -12.77 7.81
C GLY A 120 -3.35 -11.53 8.66
N LEU A 121 -2.32 -10.84 9.17
CA LEU A 121 -2.49 -9.63 9.98
C LEU A 121 -2.99 -8.46 9.13
N GLY A 122 -3.83 -7.61 9.72
CA GLY A 122 -4.23 -6.35 9.10
C GLY A 122 -3.03 -5.43 8.89
N ILE A 123 -3.05 -4.67 7.80
CA ILE A 123 -1.95 -3.77 7.40
C ILE A 123 -2.48 -2.35 7.36
N LEU A 124 -1.83 -1.46 8.10
CA LEU A 124 -1.99 -0.01 7.97
C LEU A 124 -0.72 0.55 7.35
N VAL A 125 -0.87 1.48 6.40
CA VAL A 125 0.27 2.05 5.66
C VAL A 125 0.28 3.57 5.80
N GLU A 126 1.36 4.14 6.31
CA GLU A 126 1.61 5.57 6.31
C GLU A 126 2.41 5.95 5.07
N ILE A 127 1.88 6.88 4.27
CA ILE A 127 2.53 7.45 3.08
C ILE A 127 2.73 8.96 3.28
N PRO A 128 3.94 9.49 3.01
CA PRO A 128 4.17 10.92 3.00
C PRO A 128 3.57 11.53 1.73
N VAL A 129 3.01 12.72 1.84
CA VAL A 129 2.50 13.50 0.70
C VAL A 129 3.05 14.92 0.73
N ASP A 130 3.28 15.48 -0.44
CA ASP A 130 3.76 16.85 -0.66
C ASP A 130 2.69 17.75 -1.32
N GLU A 131 3.07 18.98 -1.66
CA GLU A 131 2.21 20.00 -2.28
C GLU A 131 1.61 19.58 -3.64
N ASP A 132 2.23 18.63 -4.34
CA ASP A 132 1.75 18.04 -5.60
C ASP A 132 0.98 16.74 -5.39
N ARG A 133 0.67 16.37 -4.13
CA ARG A 133 0.03 15.11 -3.70
C ARG A 133 0.83 13.89 -4.16
N ARG A 134 2.16 14.01 -4.08
CA ARG A 134 3.10 12.97 -4.45
C ARG A 134 3.87 12.46 -3.24
N THR A 135 4.28 11.24 -3.31
CA THR A 135 5.17 10.61 -2.34
C THR A 135 6.63 10.97 -2.62
N ALA A 136 7.54 10.63 -1.70
CA ALA A 136 8.96 10.99 -1.80
C ALA A 136 9.68 10.45 -3.05
N ASP A 137 9.16 9.40 -3.68
CA ASP A 137 9.65 8.83 -4.95
C ASP A 137 8.92 9.40 -6.18
N ASN A 138 8.18 10.49 -6.01
CA ASN A 138 7.38 11.15 -7.03
C ASN A 138 6.15 10.37 -7.52
N SER A 139 5.78 9.26 -6.86
CA SER A 139 4.54 8.53 -7.19
C SER A 139 3.32 9.34 -6.77
N SER A 140 2.25 9.33 -7.58
CA SER A 140 0.96 9.91 -7.17
C SER A 140 0.41 9.18 -5.93
N ALA A 141 -0.03 9.91 -4.92
CA ALA A 141 -0.65 9.32 -3.73
C ALA A 141 -1.88 8.47 -4.10
N LEU A 142 -2.64 8.88 -5.12
CA LEU A 142 -3.77 8.11 -5.66
C LEU A 142 -3.31 6.79 -6.30
N ALA A 143 -2.19 6.79 -7.05
CA ALA A 143 -1.62 5.56 -7.60
C ALA A 143 -1.19 4.61 -6.48
N VAL A 144 -0.46 5.11 -5.48
CA VAL A 144 -0.01 4.33 -4.31
C VAL A 144 -1.21 3.74 -3.56
N MET A 145 -2.21 4.55 -3.23
CA MET A 145 -3.43 4.07 -2.57
C MET A 145 -4.14 3.02 -3.41
N GLY A 146 -4.31 3.27 -4.72
CA GLY A 146 -4.95 2.35 -5.65
C GLY A 146 -4.30 0.97 -5.68
N ILE A 147 -2.96 0.90 -5.64
CA ILE A 147 -2.21 -0.35 -5.55
C ILE A 147 -2.42 -1.00 -4.17
N LEU A 148 -2.23 -0.23 -3.10
CA LEU A 148 -2.29 -0.74 -1.73
C LEU A 148 -3.65 -1.36 -1.39
N GLN A 149 -4.75 -0.71 -1.77
CA GLN A 149 -6.09 -1.23 -1.50
C GLN A 149 -6.37 -2.54 -2.25
N ARG A 150 -5.80 -2.72 -3.44
CA ARG A 150 -5.95 -3.94 -4.24
C ARG A 150 -5.15 -5.12 -3.68
N ILE A 151 -4.01 -4.88 -3.04
CA ILE A 151 -3.18 -5.93 -2.43
C ILE A 151 -3.51 -6.19 -0.94
N GLY A 152 -4.66 -5.68 -0.47
CA GLY A 152 -5.24 -6.06 0.82
C GLY A 152 -4.81 -5.23 2.02
N VAL A 153 -4.36 -4.00 1.83
CA VAL A 153 -4.13 -3.04 2.92
C VAL A 153 -5.48 -2.63 3.53
N ALA A 154 -5.55 -2.54 4.84
CA ALA A 154 -6.77 -2.21 5.58
C ALA A 154 -7.00 -0.70 5.72
N GLY A 155 -5.93 0.09 5.73
CA GLY A 155 -6.03 1.55 5.83
C GLY A 155 -4.76 2.26 5.39
N VAL A 156 -4.93 3.45 4.84
CA VAL A 156 -3.86 4.35 4.40
C VAL A 156 -3.87 5.61 5.24
N ILE A 157 -2.71 6.01 5.75
CA ILE A 157 -2.50 7.18 6.59
C ILE A 157 -1.67 8.18 5.80
N LEU A 158 -2.20 9.37 5.61
CA LEU A 158 -1.50 10.47 4.95
C LEU A 158 -0.71 11.27 5.99
N ALA A 159 0.54 11.58 5.68
CA ALA A 159 1.44 12.35 6.53
C ALA A 159 2.15 13.43 5.71
N GLY A 160 2.16 14.67 6.21
CA GLY A 160 2.76 15.81 5.50
C GLY A 160 2.37 17.12 6.16
N GLU A 161 2.55 18.22 5.45
CA GLU A 161 2.02 19.50 5.89
C GLU A 161 0.47 19.47 5.84
N PRO A 162 -0.24 20.12 6.76
CA PRO A 162 -1.70 20.02 6.86
C PRO A 162 -2.46 20.35 5.57
N ALA A 163 -2.01 21.33 4.81
CA ALA A 163 -2.64 21.72 3.55
C ALA A 163 -2.47 20.64 2.47
N ASP A 164 -1.27 20.05 2.37
CA ASP A 164 -0.96 19.00 1.40
C ASP A 164 -1.74 17.73 1.69
N VAL A 165 -1.86 17.38 2.98
CA VAL A 165 -2.66 16.25 3.45
C VAL A 165 -4.15 16.48 3.15
N ASP A 166 -4.67 17.70 3.38
CA ASP A 166 -6.07 18.04 3.13
C ASP A 166 -6.42 17.96 1.64
N ASP A 167 -5.55 18.48 0.77
CA ASP A 167 -5.68 18.40 -0.70
C ASP A 167 -5.59 16.93 -1.18
N ALA A 168 -4.73 16.11 -0.54
CA ALA A 168 -4.64 14.69 -0.87
C ALA A 168 -5.91 13.93 -0.44
N ILE A 169 -6.53 14.26 0.71
CA ILE A 169 -7.80 13.66 1.14
C ILE A 169 -8.89 13.95 0.11
N GLU A 170 -9.02 15.19 -0.35
CA GLU A 170 -10.01 15.59 -1.37
C GLU A 170 -9.86 14.75 -2.65
N GLU A 171 -8.61 14.49 -3.09
CA GLU A 171 -8.34 13.67 -4.27
C GLU A 171 -8.61 12.18 -4.06
N LEU A 172 -8.21 11.65 -2.90
CA LEU A 172 -8.22 10.20 -2.64
C LEU A 172 -9.59 9.66 -2.20
N ALA A 173 -10.34 10.44 -1.41
CA ALA A 173 -11.56 9.98 -0.77
C ALA A 173 -12.60 9.40 -1.75
N PRO A 174 -12.83 9.97 -2.95
CA PRO A 174 -13.79 9.41 -3.91
C PRO A 174 -13.44 8.00 -4.40
N TYR A 175 -12.16 7.58 -4.32
CA TYR A 175 -11.64 6.32 -4.84
C TYR A 175 -11.20 5.33 -3.75
N ALA A 176 -11.28 5.74 -2.49
CA ALA A 176 -10.81 4.94 -1.38
C ALA A 176 -11.80 3.81 -1.03
N ASN A 177 -11.34 2.56 -1.18
CA ASN A 177 -12.03 1.36 -0.69
C ASN A 177 -11.37 0.82 0.60
N VAL A 178 -10.51 1.62 1.22
CA VAL A 178 -9.79 1.36 2.46
C VAL A 178 -10.00 2.53 3.40
N ALA A 179 -9.85 2.31 4.70
CA ALA A 179 -9.96 3.38 5.67
C ALA A 179 -8.89 4.46 5.43
N LEU A 180 -9.30 5.73 5.35
CA LEU A 180 -8.39 6.86 5.26
C LEU A 180 -8.08 7.40 6.64
N GLY A 181 -6.81 7.56 6.94
CA GLY A 181 -6.31 8.16 8.16
C GLY A 181 -5.35 9.31 7.91
N VAL A 182 -5.09 10.10 8.92
CA VAL A 182 -4.11 11.19 8.87
C VAL A 182 -3.18 11.15 10.07
N SER A 183 -1.91 11.48 9.83
CA SER A 183 -0.90 11.64 10.88
C SER A 183 -0.72 13.13 11.15
N VAL A 184 -1.33 13.62 12.23
CA VAL A 184 -1.47 15.05 12.52
C VAL A 184 -1.24 15.39 13.97
N GLU A 185 -0.82 16.65 14.19
CA GLU A 185 -0.83 17.27 15.50
C GLU A 185 -2.16 18.03 15.72
N PRO A 186 -2.65 18.15 16.99
CA PRO A 186 -3.96 18.76 17.25
C PRO A 186 -4.15 20.17 16.74
N HIS A 187 -3.07 20.95 16.60
CA HIS A 187 -3.13 22.32 16.10
C HIS A 187 -3.24 22.40 14.58
N GLU A 188 -2.92 21.32 13.88
CA GLU A 188 -2.98 21.17 12.43
C GLU A 188 -4.41 20.90 11.95
N LEU A 189 -5.21 20.19 12.76
CA LEU A 189 -6.61 19.88 12.43
C LEU A 189 -7.46 21.14 12.15
N ASP A 190 -7.14 22.28 12.77
CA ASP A 190 -7.86 23.54 12.55
C ASP A 190 -7.61 24.13 11.14
N GLN A 191 -6.63 23.60 10.39
CA GLN A 191 -6.26 24.02 9.05
C GLN A 191 -6.84 23.12 7.96
N MET A 192 -7.38 21.96 8.31
CA MET A 192 -7.94 20.97 7.40
C MET A 192 -9.44 21.18 7.20
N GLN A 193 -9.93 20.95 5.98
CA GLN A 193 -11.31 21.16 5.58
C GLN A 193 -12.07 19.86 5.28
N HIS A 194 -11.37 18.77 4.90
CA HIS A 194 -11.96 17.51 4.45
C HIS A 194 -11.90 16.40 5.51
N LEU A 195 -11.97 16.77 6.80
CA LEU A 195 -11.91 15.82 7.92
C LEU A 195 -13.11 14.86 7.99
N GLU A 196 -14.21 15.16 7.32
CA GLU A 196 -15.36 14.26 7.21
C GLU A 196 -15.08 12.97 6.45
N SER A 197 -14.04 12.98 5.57
CA SER A 197 -13.57 11.81 4.85
C SER A 197 -12.50 11.02 5.60
N VAL A 198 -12.08 11.48 6.80
CA VAL A 198 -11.06 10.84 7.62
C VAL A 198 -11.71 9.92 8.64
N GLU A 199 -11.37 8.64 8.58
CA GLU A 199 -11.94 7.63 9.48
C GLU A 199 -11.13 7.47 10.77
N PHE A 200 -9.82 7.68 10.74
CA PHE A 200 -8.98 7.54 11.91
C PHE A 200 -7.78 8.50 11.90
N TYR A 201 -7.16 8.67 13.05
CA TYR A 201 -6.10 9.63 13.29
C TYR A 201 -4.90 8.93 13.91
N HIS A 202 -3.69 9.36 13.53
CA HIS A 202 -2.45 8.87 14.09
C HIS A 202 -1.69 10.01 14.78
N THR A 203 -1.05 9.72 15.91
CA THR A 203 -0.13 10.64 16.58
C THR A 203 1.01 9.86 17.24
N SER A 204 2.17 10.47 17.33
CA SER A 204 3.31 9.96 18.11
C SER A 204 3.30 10.40 19.58
N GLU A 205 2.38 11.28 19.98
CA GLU A 205 2.29 11.83 21.31
C GLU A 205 0.96 11.49 21.99
N GLU A 206 1.04 10.78 23.12
CA GLU A 206 -0.12 10.37 23.89
C GLU A 206 -0.96 11.54 24.42
N ASP A 207 -0.31 12.66 24.78
CA ASP A 207 -0.97 13.89 25.27
C ASP A 207 -1.88 14.52 24.20
N ASN A 208 -1.68 14.19 22.93
CA ASN A 208 -2.45 14.70 21.81
C ASN A 208 -3.76 13.95 21.59
N ILE A 209 -3.90 12.71 22.06
CA ILE A 209 -5.10 11.88 21.84
C ILE A 209 -6.38 12.60 22.26
N GLU A 210 -6.43 13.10 23.51
CA GLU A 210 -7.61 13.82 24.01
C GLU A 210 -7.87 15.13 23.26
N ARG A 211 -6.83 15.77 22.74
CA ARG A 211 -6.96 17.02 21.98
C ARG A 211 -7.52 16.74 20.59
N ILE A 212 -7.06 15.65 19.94
CA ILE A 212 -7.58 15.18 18.65
C ILE A 212 -9.06 14.81 18.84
N LEU A 213 -9.40 13.91 19.76
CA LEU A 213 -10.75 13.42 19.99
C LEU A 213 -11.79 14.52 20.32
N ARG A 214 -11.37 15.70 20.75
CA ARG A 214 -12.27 16.85 20.97
C ARG A 214 -12.55 17.67 19.71
N ARG A 215 -11.74 17.52 18.68
CA ARG A 215 -11.79 18.33 17.46
C ARG A 215 -12.32 17.58 16.25
N VAL A 216 -12.10 16.26 16.22
CA VAL A 216 -12.51 15.45 15.08
C VAL A 216 -14.03 15.30 15.03
N PRO A 217 -14.62 15.35 13.85
CA PRO A 217 -16.02 15.02 13.66
C PRO A 217 -16.27 13.55 14.02
N VAL A 218 -17.44 13.27 14.53
CA VAL A 218 -17.91 11.89 14.65
C VAL A 218 -18.41 11.50 13.28
N CYS A 219 -17.65 10.68 12.57
CA CYS A 219 -18.11 10.13 11.30
C CYS A 219 -19.12 9.01 11.58
N ASP A 220 -20.26 9.03 10.92
CA ASP A 220 -21.34 8.04 11.09
C ASP A 220 -21.22 6.86 10.12
N GLY A 221 -20.01 6.47 9.69
CA GLY A 221 -19.81 5.33 8.79
C GLY A 221 -18.48 5.40 8.03
N ALA A 222 -18.11 4.28 7.42
CA ALA A 222 -17.02 4.24 6.45
C ALA A 222 -17.35 5.10 5.23
N ASN A 223 -16.36 5.73 4.63
CA ASN A 223 -16.52 6.40 3.34
C ASN A 223 -17.02 5.38 2.32
N GLU A 224 -18.13 5.67 1.68
CA GLU A 224 -18.54 4.92 0.49
C GLU A 224 -17.88 5.61 -0.71
N PRO A 225 -17.06 4.92 -1.50
CA PRO A 225 -16.44 5.52 -2.66
C PRO A 225 -17.49 6.05 -3.62
N GLU A 226 -17.34 7.29 -4.04
CA GLU A 226 -18.24 7.94 -5.01
C GLU A 226 -17.83 7.65 -6.46
N ALA A 227 -16.74 6.86 -6.63
CA ALA A 227 -16.20 6.54 -7.95
C ALA A 227 -17.23 5.80 -8.81
N ASP A 228 -17.31 6.19 -10.07
CA ASP A 228 -18.13 5.55 -11.07
C ASP A 228 -17.78 4.04 -11.16
N GLU A 229 -18.78 3.18 -10.96
CA GLU A 229 -18.60 1.72 -11.01
C GLU A 229 -18.14 1.24 -12.40
N ASP A 230 -18.31 2.09 -13.44
CA ASP A 230 -17.93 1.78 -14.81
C ASP A 230 -16.40 1.90 -15.04
N TYR A 231 -15.65 2.50 -14.10
CA TYR A 231 -14.20 2.68 -14.23
C TYR A 231 -13.41 1.94 -13.15
N ILE A 232 -12.29 1.36 -13.58
CA ILE A 232 -11.35 0.66 -12.74
C ILE A 232 -10.09 1.51 -12.61
N LEU A 233 -9.68 1.78 -11.38
CA LEU A 233 -8.38 2.39 -11.10
C LEU A 233 -7.29 1.33 -11.33
N ALA A 234 -6.45 1.57 -12.34
CA ALA A 234 -5.35 0.69 -12.76
C ALA A 234 -4.01 1.45 -12.79
N PRO A 235 -3.41 1.75 -11.62
CA PRO A 235 -2.14 2.44 -11.56
C PRO A 235 -0.98 1.60 -12.10
N VAL A 236 0.01 2.29 -12.67
CA VAL A 236 1.27 1.70 -13.11
C VAL A 236 2.42 2.59 -12.63
N GLY A 237 3.21 2.10 -11.67
CA GLY A 237 4.26 2.89 -11.04
C GLY A 237 3.70 4.21 -10.48
N GLU A 238 4.24 5.33 -10.94
CA GLU A 238 3.83 6.69 -10.51
C GLU A 238 2.55 7.21 -11.19
N HIS A 239 2.03 6.50 -12.21
CA HIS A 239 0.95 6.96 -13.07
C HIS A 239 -0.41 6.40 -12.65
N VAL A 240 -1.43 7.25 -12.72
CA VAL A 240 -2.83 6.89 -12.47
C VAL A 240 -3.54 6.69 -13.79
N HIS A 241 -4.24 5.56 -13.93
CA HIS A 241 -5.08 5.27 -15.07
C HIS A 241 -6.47 4.84 -14.61
N PHE A 242 -7.48 5.33 -15.32
CA PHE A 242 -8.85 4.88 -15.20
C PHE A 242 -9.21 4.11 -16.47
N VAL A 243 -9.54 2.85 -16.34
CA VAL A 243 -9.86 1.96 -17.45
C VAL A 243 -11.27 1.42 -17.32
N ASP A 244 -11.89 1.12 -18.43
CA ASP A 244 -13.16 0.39 -18.51
C ASP A 244 -13.00 -0.90 -19.31
N ALA A 245 -14.03 -1.73 -19.33
CA ALA A 245 -14.03 -3.01 -20.04
C ALA A 245 -13.89 -2.88 -21.60
N THR A 246 -13.91 -1.65 -22.12
CA THR A 246 -13.79 -1.37 -23.57
C THR A 246 -12.42 -0.83 -23.95
N ILE A 247 -11.47 -0.79 -23.01
CA ILE A 247 -10.11 -0.32 -23.30
C ILE A 247 -9.48 -1.13 -24.43
N ASP A 248 -8.89 -0.45 -25.40
CA ASP A 248 -8.11 -1.09 -26.44
C ASP A 248 -6.84 -1.74 -25.84
N ILE A 249 -6.61 -3.01 -26.15
CA ILE A 249 -5.43 -3.77 -25.71
C ILE A 249 -4.58 -4.08 -26.93
N SER A 250 -3.27 -3.86 -26.84
CA SER A 250 -2.34 -4.15 -27.92
C SER A 250 -2.31 -5.65 -28.26
N ASP A 251 -1.79 -6.01 -29.44
CA ASP A 251 -1.31 -7.36 -29.65
C ASP A 251 -0.22 -7.71 -28.61
N PRO A 252 -0.02 -9.00 -28.27
CA PRO A 252 1.04 -9.41 -27.35
C PRO A 252 2.41 -8.89 -27.78
N ILE A 253 3.14 -8.35 -26.80
CA ILE A 253 4.46 -7.76 -26.99
C ILE A 253 5.47 -8.67 -26.28
N ASP A 254 6.34 -9.31 -27.07
CA ASP A 254 7.47 -10.07 -26.55
C ASP A 254 8.48 -9.12 -25.87
N LEU A 255 8.98 -9.52 -24.72
CA LEU A 255 10.06 -8.82 -24.02
C LEU A 255 11.41 -9.29 -24.59
N GLU A 256 12.14 -8.38 -25.21
CA GLU A 256 13.42 -8.62 -25.85
C GLU A 256 14.50 -7.71 -25.21
N ASP A 257 15.78 -7.97 -25.52
CA ASP A 257 16.93 -7.19 -24.97
C ASP A 257 16.82 -5.67 -25.17
N HIS A 258 16.02 -5.20 -26.15
CA HIS A 258 15.75 -3.79 -26.43
C HIS A 258 14.33 -3.35 -26.01
N PHE A 259 13.74 -4.03 -25.03
CA PHE A 259 12.37 -3.75 -24.60
C PHE A 259 12.13 -2.28 -24.24
N GLY A 260 13.08 -1.64 -23.54
CA GLY A 260 12.97 -0.21 -23.22
C GLY A 260 12.89 0.70 -24.46
N GLU A 261 13.65 0.40 -25.53
CA GLU A 261 13.57 1.14 -26.80
C GLU A 261 12.20 0.93 -27.47
N LYS A 262 11.68 -0.29 -27.43
CA LYS A 262 10.36 -0.64 -27.96
C LYS A 262 9.22 0.08 -27.21
N LEU A 263 9.33 0.23 -25.88
CA LEU A 263 8.36 1.01 -25.10
C LEU A 263 8.30 2.46 -25.56
N LEU A 264 9.45 3.12 -25.80
CA LEU A 264 9.50 4.49 -26.31
C LEU A 264 8.86 4.63 -27.70
N GLU A 265 9.04 3.63 -28.57
CA GLU A 265 8.39 3.63 -29.90
C GLU A 265 6.86 3.46 -29.79
N LEU A 266 6.40 2.65 -28.84
CA LEU A 266 4.97 2.40 -28.62
C LEU A 266 4.27 3.59 -27.96
N GLU A 267 4.98 4.41 -27.21
CA GLU A 267 4.42 5.61 -26.54
C GLU A 267 3.74 6.55 -27.55
N ASP A 268 4.34 6.73 -28.73
CA ASP A 268 3.80 7.58 -29.81
C ASP A 268 2.72 6.89 -30.66
N GLN A 269 2.64 5.57 -30.64
CA GLN A 269 1.83 4.80 -31.58
C GLN A 269 0.55 4.21 -30.98
N TRP A 270 0.51 4.04 -29.66
CA TRP A 270 -0.57 3.35 -28.98
C TRP A 270 -1.08 4.13 -27.77
N SER A 271 -2.39 4.16 -27.58
CA SER A 271 -3.03 4.89 -26.48
C SER A 271 -3.77 4.02 -25.44
N GLY A 272 -3.93 2.73 -25.73
CA GLY A 272 -4.61 1.78 -24.86
C GLY A 272 -3.67 1.07 -23.87
N ALA A 273 -4.11 -0.08 -23.36
CA ALA A 273 -3.30 -0.94 -22.51
C ALA A 273 -2.26 -1.72 -23.31
N LEU A 274 -1.07 -1.88 -22.77
CA LEU A 274 -0.02 -2.71 -23.34
C LEU A 274 -0.19 -4.15 -22.85
N LYS A 275 -0.18 -5.12 -23.77
CA LYS A 275 -0.19 -6.53 -23.44
C LYS A 275 1.23 -7.09 -23.53
N LEU A 276 1.79 -7.46 -22.38
CA LEU A 276 3.16 -7.96 -22.26
C LEU A 276 3.14 -9.49 -22.10
N GLU A 277 3.79 -10.20 -23.00
CA GLU A 277 3.91 -11.65 -22.96
C GLU A 277 5.15 -12.07 -22.15
N ILE A 278 4.92 -12.84 -21.09
CA ILE A 278 5.95 -13.36 -20.20
C ILE A 278 6.11 -14.86 -20.48
N SER A 279 7.13 -15.20 -21.22
CA SER A 279 7.41 -16.57 -21.70
C SER A 279 8.57 -17.23 -20.95
N THR A 280 9.45 -16.45 -20.32
CA THR A 280 10.65 -16.94 -19.63
C THR A 280 10.94 -16.15 -18.35
N PRO A 281 11.71 -16.69 -17.40
CA PRO A 281 12.19 -15.93 -16.24
C PRO A 281 13.03 -14.70 -16.62
N TYR A 282 13.62 -14.68 -17.82
CA TYR A 282 14.34 -13.51 -18.32
C TYR A 282 13.39 -12.35 -18.67
N ASP A 283 12.19 -12.65 -19.14
CA ASP A 283 11.16 -11.62 -19.41
C ASP A 283 10.70 -10.94 -18.12
N VAL A 284 10.58 -11.71 -17.03
CA VAL A 284 10.33 -11.15 -15.70
C VAL A 284 11.43 -10.16 -15.30
N GLN A 285 12.70 -10.47 -15.65
CA GLN A 285 13.81 -9.55 -15.42
C GLN A 285 13.70 -8.28 -16.27
N LEU A 286 13.43 -8.42 -17.53
CA LEU A 286 13.26 -7.28 -18.40
C LEU A 286 12.08 -6.40 -17.95
N LEU A 287 10.99 -6.99 -17.48
CA LEU A 287 9.87 -6.25 -16.90
C LEU A 287 10.34 -5.45 -15.68
N ALA A 288 11.01 -6.08 -14.72
CA ALA A 288 11.49 -5.43 -13.50
C ALA A 288 12.48 -4.28 -13.79
N GLU A 289 13.38 -4.46 -14.78
CA GLU A 289 14.38 -3.46 -15.15
C GLU A 289 13.79 -2.27 -15.92
N ASN A 290 12.68 -2.47 -16.65
CA ASN A 290 12.10 -1.45 -17.52
C ASN A 290 10.74 -0.92 -17.05
N GLN A 291 10.18 -1.40 -15.94
CA GLN A 291 8.84 -0.99 -15.50
C GLN A 291 8.72 0.51 -15.20
N VAL A 292 9.81 1.19 -14.86
CA VAL A 292 9.84 2.65 -14.68
C VAL A 292 9.48 3.42 -15.98
N MET A 293 9.60 2.77 -17.14
CA MET A 293 9.24 3.33 -18.44
C MET A 293 7.78 3.04 -18.81
N LEU A 294 7.07 2.22 -18.04
CA LEU A 294 5.67 1.90 -18.30
C LEU A 294 4.80 3.06 -17.79
N ASN A 295 4.16 3.72 -18.72
CA ASN A 295 3.27 4.86 -18.47
C ASN A 295 1.83 4.61 -18.97
N ARG A 296 1.45 3.34 -19.17
CA ARG A 296 0.13 2.91 -19.64
C ARG A 296 -0.35 1.72 -18.82
N PRO A 297 -1.67 1.45 -18.79
CA PRO A 297 -2.20 0.22 -18.20
C PRO A 297 -1.54 -1.00 -18.84
N VAL A 298 -1.25 -2.01 -18.04
CA VAL A 298 -0.54 -3.21 -18.47
C VAL A 298 -1.40 -4.44 -18.25
N CYS A 299 -1.54 -5.23 -19.32
CA CYS A 299 -2.07 -6.58 -19.30
C CYS A 299 -0.88 -7.54 -19.31
N LEU A 300 -0.71 -8.37 -18.27
CA LEU A 300 0.34 -9.38 -18.20
C LEU A 300 -0.22 -10.73 -18.65
N GLU A 301 0.38 -11.32 -19.66
CA GLU A 301 0.02 -12.64 -20.18
C GLU A 301 1.18 -13.63 -20.00
N ALA A 302 0.89 -14.83 -19.51
CA ALA A 302 1.83 -15.94 -19.44
C ALA A 302 1.08 -17.26 -19.53
N GLU A 303 1.60 -18.22 -20.32
CA GLU A 303 1.04 -19.58 -20.38
C GLU A 303 1.25 -20.35 -19.06
N ASP A 304 2.37 -20.06 -18.35
CA ASP A 304 2.71 -20.67 -17.06
C ASP A 304 2.25 -19.77 -15.91
N PRO A 305 1.30 -20.22 -15.06
CA PRO A 305 0.84 -19.45 -13.91
C PRO A 305 1.94 -19.13 -12.88
N GLU A 306 2.98 -19.99 -12.73
CA GLU A 306 4.08 -19.74 -11.80
C GLU A 306 4.91 -18.54 -12.33
N LEU A 307 5.12 -18.48 -13.63
CA LEU A 307 5.84 -17.38 -14.27
C LEU A 307 5.04 -16.08 -14.23
N LEU A 308 3.71 -16.15 -14.40
CA LEU A 308 2.84 -14.99 -14.22
C LEU A 308 2.90 -14.47 -12.78
N GLU A 309 2.94 -15.36 -11.80
CA GLU A 309 3.09 -14.98 -10.40
C GLU A 309 4.41 -14.24 -10.15
N GLU A 310 5.52 -14.73 -10.71
CA GLU A 310 6.81 -14.05 -10.62
C GLU A 310 6.74 -12.64 -11.24
N ALA A 311 6.08 -12.48 -12.40
CA ALA A 311 5.88 -11.18 -13.03
C ALA A 311 5.00 -10.25 -12.17
N LEU A 312 3.90 -10.75 -11.62
CA LEU A 312 3.04 -10.01 -10.70
C LEU A 312 3.77 -9.57 -9.42
N ARG A 313 4.74 -10.34 -8.94
CA ARG A 313 5.55 -9.99 -7.77
C ARG A 313 6.48 -8.80 -8.00
N VAL A 314 7.02 -8.67 -9.20
CA VAL A 314 7.96 -7.60 -9.52
C VAL A 314 7.29 -6.35 -10.08
N PHE A 315 6.08 -6.45 -10.61
CA PHE A 315 5.38 -5.35 -11.27
C PHE A 315 4.80 -4.36 -10.26
N ASP A 316 5.25 -3.11 -10.30
CA ASP A 316 4.83 -2.02 -9.43
C ASP A 316 3.55 -1.33 -9.94
N GLY A 317 2.51 -2.11 -10.21
CA GLY A 317 1.24 -1.62 -10.72
C GLY A 317 0.11 -2.61 -10.47
N ILE A 318 -1.03 -2.32 -11.08
CA ILE A 318 -2.19 -3.21 -11.14
C ILE A 318 -2.24 -3.82 -12.54
N ALA A 319 -1.98 -5.11 -12.63
CA ALA A 319 -2.05 -5.84 -13.89
C ALA A 319 -3.51 -6.10 -14.29
N LEU A 320 -3.79 -5.97 -15.58
CA LEU A 320 -5.08 -6.30 -16.18
C LEU A 320 -5.07 -7.75 -16.69
N TYR A 321 -6.24 -8.38 -16.68
CA TYR A 321 -6.51 -9.68 -17.29
C TYR A 321 -7.67 -9.53 -18.29
N ASP A 322 -7.41 -9.77 -19.57
CA ASP A 322 -8.38 -9.59 -20.65
C ASP A 322 -9.14 -10.87 -21.05
N GLY A 323 -8.87 -11.98 -20.36
CA GLY A 323 -9.55 -13.25 -20.61
C GLY A 323 -9.12 -13.97 -21.90
N THR A 324 -8.10 -13.52 -22.60
CA THR A 324 -7.65 -14.15 -23.87
C THR A 324 -6.77 -15.37 -23.68
N TRP A 325 -6.25 -15.62 -22.48
CA TRP A 325 -5.54 -16.84 -22.11
C TRP A 325 -6.23 -17.54 -20.94
N GLU A 326 -6.07 -18.86 -20.86
CA GLU A 326 -6.78 -19.65 -19.86
C GLU A 326 -6.04 -19.64 -18.51
N LEU A 327 -6.69 -19.07 -17.50
CA LEU A 327 -6.36 -19.28 -16.10
C LEU A 327 -7.53 -20.01 -15.43
N ASP A 328 -7.25 -21.01 -14.61
CA ASP A 328 -8.29 -21.59 -13.78
C ASP A 328 -8.81 -20.56 -12.75
N GLU A 329 -10.07 -20.72 -12.34
CA GLU A 329 -10.75 -19.72 -11.51
C GLU A 329 -10.11 -19.56 -10.13
N ASP A 330 -9.54 -20.63 -9.54
CA ASP A 330 -8.87 -20.60 -8.25
C ASP A 330 -7.55 -19.79 -8.34
N THR A 331 -6.78 -19.98 -9.41
CA THR A 331 -5.56 -19.21 -9.69
C THR A 331 -5.88 -17.74 -9.96
N LEU A 332 -6.91 -17.47 -10.76
CA LEU A 332 -7.35 -16.13 -11.05
C LEU A 332 -7.80 -15.39 -9.78
N ASP A 333 -8.59 -16.05 -8.93
CA ASP A 333 -9.02 -15.54 -7.64
C ASP A 333 -7.85 -15.29 -6.68
N TYR A 334 -6.84 -16.15 -6.70
CA TYR A 334 -5.62 -15.96 -5.94
C TYR A 334 -4.87 -14.70 -6.40
N PHE A 335 -4.65 -14.53 -7.70
CA PHE A 335 -3.96 -13.36 -8.24
C PHE A 335 -4.73 -12.05 -8.00
N ARG A 336 -6.06 -12.07 -8.09
CA ARG A 336 -6.90 -10.93 -7.74
C ARG A 336 -6.73 -10.49 -6.29
N ARG A 337 -6.74 -11.45 -5.37
CA ARG A 337 -6.68 -11.15 -3.93
C ARG A 337 -5.28 -10.83 -3.43
N HIS A 338 -4.27 -11.42 -4.06
CA HIS A 338 -2.89 -11.36 -3.56
C HIS A 338 -2.07 -10.27 -4.24
N TYR A 339 -2.26 -10.09 -5.54
CA TYR A 339 -1.53 -9.12 -6.35
C TYR A 339 -2.40 -7.97 -6.87
N GLY A 340 -3.69 -8.01 -6.61
CA GLY A 340 -4.63 -6.98 -7.03
C GLY A 340 -4.98 -7.02 -8.52
N MET A 341 -4.67 -8.09 -9.25
CA MET A 341 -4.97 -8.23 -10.67
C MET A 341 -6.47 -7.99 -10.94
N VAL A 342 -6.79 -7.32 -12.03
CA VAL A 342 -8.15 -6.92 -12.38
C VAL A 342 -8.58 -7.55 -13.70
N SER A 343 -9.75 -8.18 -13.73
CA SER A 343 -10.38 -8.63 -14.96
C SER A 343 -11.20 -7.52 -15.60
N LEU A 344 -11.07 -7.38 -16.90
CA LEU A 344 -11.83 -6.46 -17.76
C LEU A 344 -13.18 -7.05 -18.17
#